data_726e9254e4b55171de47ab5107e2cdc3
#
_entry.id   726e9254e4b55171de47ab5107e2cdc3
#
_cell.length_a   1.000
_cell.length_b   1.000
_cell.length_c   1.000
_cell.angle_alpha   90.00
_cell.angle_beta   90.00
_cell.angle_gamma   90.00
#
_symmetry.space_group_name_H-M   'P 1'
#
loop_
_entity.id
_entity.type
_entity.pdbx_description
1 polymer ?
#
loop_
_entity_poly.entity_id
_entity_poly.type
_entity_poly.pdbx_seq_one_letter_code
_entity_poly.pdbx_strand_id
1 'polypeptide(L)'
;MIDPDKTKEMADRFAGINGRFRIFLKKNADPKELDEHFHRLHNEIFYKYDYDCCKCNNCCNLYDIRMEPKDIAAVAGHLGITENDFIEKYLIPDKREFDCLIIKDKPCNFLDSNGKCRIYEYRPSVCRGFPYTNKPDRLYNMLSILDFMEECPVIFEIIEELKKIYNFV
;
A
#
# COMPACT_ATOMS: atom_id res chain seq x y z
N MET A 1 11.15 8.54 10.81
CA MET A 1 10.35 8.11 9.65
C MET A 1 10.23 9.28 8.68
N ILE A 2 10.24 8.99 7.38
CA ILE A 2 10.12 10.03 6.36
C ILE A 2 8.75 10.72 6.43
N ASP A 3 8.74 12.01 6.10
CA ASP A 3 7.52 12.79 5.95
C ASP A 3 6.69 12.24 4.76
N PRO A 4 5.39 11.92 4.94
CA PRO A 4 4.54 11.45 3.86
C PRO A 4 4.60 12.31 2.58
N ASP A 5 4.64 13.62 2.72
CA ASP A 5 4.68 14.56 1.60
C ASP A 5 5.99 14.51 0.79
N LYS A 6 7.07 13.98 1.39
CA LYS A 6 8.39 13.84 0.76
C LYS A 6 8.66 12.43 0.23
N THR A 7 7.75 11.49 0.49
CA THR A 7 7.97 10.07 0.19
C THR A 7 8.24 9.86 -1.30
N LYS A 8 7.44 10.47 -2.17
CA LYS A 8 7.61 10.35 -3.62
C LYS A 8 8.94 10.90 -4.10
N GLU A 9 9.29 12.13 -3.72
CA GLU A 9 10.56 12.77 -4.11
C GLU A 9 11.76 11.89 -3.72
N MET A 10 11.73 11.35 -2.50
CA MET A 10 12.82 10.50 -2.00
C MET A 10 12.85 9.14 -2.69
N ALA A 11 11.70 8.53 -2.97
CA ALA A 11 11.62 7.27 -3.72
C ALA A 11 12.18 7.44 -5.13
N ASP A 12 11.81 8.50 -5.84
CA ASP A 12 12.34 8.85 -7.16
C ASP A 12 13.86 9.04 -7.10
N ARG A 13 14.36 9.78 -6.13
CA ARG A 13 15.80 10.00 -5.92
C ARG A 13 16.58 8.70 -5.73
N PHE A 14 16.00 7.73 -5.05
CA PHE A 14 16.64 6.45 -4.77
C PHE A 14 16.26 5.32 -5.74
N ALA A 15 15.47 5.58 -6.77
CA ALA A 15 14.95 4.56 -7.69
C ALA A 15 16.06 3.68 -8.29
N GLY A 16 17.15 4.27 -8.75
CA GLY A 16 18.29 3.53 -9.31
C GLY A 16 19.00 2.65 -8.27
N ILE A 17 19.15 3.11 -7.03
CA ILE A 17 19.72 2.34 -5.92
C ILE A 17 18.78 1.19 -5.56
N ASN A 18 17.48 1.47 -5.46
CA ASN A 18 16.45 0.48 -5.13
C ASN A 18 16.36 -0.63 -6.19
N GLY A 19 16.47 -0.28 -7.46
CA GLY A 19 16.56 -1.26 -8.54
C GLY A 19 17.77 -2.19 -8.41
N ARG A 20 18.96 -1.66 -8.10
CA ARG A 20 20.15 -2.46 -7.82
C ARG A 20 19.99 -3.32 -6.56
N PHE A 21 19.39 -2.77 -5.50
CA PHE A 21 19.13 -3.52 -4.28
C PHE A 21 18.19 -4.71 -4.52
N ARG A 22 17.15 -4.56 -5.32
CA ARG A 22 16.27 -5.67 -5.74
C ARG A 22 17.08 -6.78 -6.44
N ILE A 23 17.98 -6.42 -7.36
CA ILE A 23 18.82 -7.40 -8.05
C ILE A 23 19.76 -8.09 -7.08
N PHE A 24 20.33 -7.35 -6.13
CA PHE A 24 21.19 -7.89 -5.08
C PHE A 24 20.42 -8.91 -4.21
N LEU A 25 19.23 -8.58 -3.73
CA LEU A 25 18.38 -9.47 -2.92
C LEU A 25 18.04 -10.75 -3.68
N LYS A 26 17.70 -10.67 -4.97
CA LYS A 26 17.40 -11.85 -5.78
C LYS A 26 18.58 -12.84 -5.90
N LYS A 27 19.80 -12.36 -5.73
CA LYS A 27 21.01 -13.19 -5.83
C LYS A 27 21.50 -13.70 -4.48
N ASN A 28 21.23 -12.98 -3.41
CA ASN A 28 21.93 -13.20 -2.12
C ASN A 28 21.00 -13.45 -0.93
N ALA A 29 19.72 -13.08 -1.00
CA ALA A 29 18.81 -13.22 0.12
C ALA A 29 18.15 -14.60 0.13
N ASP A 30 18.04 -15.20 1.32
CA ASP A 30 17.13 -16.31 1.55
C ASP A 30 15.69 -15.78 1.61
N PRO A 31 14.73 -16.34 0.85
CA PRO A 31 13.36 -15.83 0.80
C PRO A 31 12.64 -15.81 2.16
N LYS A 32 12.89 -16.83 3.01
CA LYS A 32 12.23 -16.91 4.33
C LYS A 32 12.82 -15.88 5.29
N GLU A 33 14.14 -15.76 5.32
CA GLU A 33 14.83 -14.76 6.14
C GLU A 33 14.40 -13.34 5.74
N LEU A 34 14.27 -13.09 4.44
CA LEU A 34 13.78 -11.80 3.95
C LEU A 34 12.35 -11.52 4.40
N ASP A 35 11.45 -12.51 4.34
CA ASP A 35 10.08 -12.38 4.84
C ASP A 35 10.04 -12.11 6.34
N GLU A 36 10.91 -12.77 7.13
CA GLU A 36 11.06 -12.52 8.57
C GLU A 36 11.54 -11.10 8.85
N HIS A 37 12.52 -10.59 8.09
CA HIS A 37 12.97 -9.22 8.21
C HIS A 37 11.86 -8.22 7.88
N PHE A 38 11.12 -8.43 6.82
CA PHE A 38 9.98 -7.59 6.45
C PHE A 38 8.92 -7.57 7.55
N HIS A 39 8.54 -8.74 8.07
CA HIS A 39 7.55 -8.85 9.13
C HIS A 39 8.00 -8.15 10.43
N ARG A 40 9.26 -8.36 10.83
CA ARG A 40 9.84 -7.71 12.00
C ARG A 40 9.86 -6.19 11.85
N LEU A 41 10.38 -5.68 10.72
CA LEU A 41 10.47 -4.24 10.46
C LEU A 41 9.08 -3.59 10.37
N HIS A 42 8.10 -4.27 9.75
CA HIS A 42 6.71 -3.81 9.73
C HIS A 42 6.20 -3.56 11.16
N ASN A 43 6.33 -4.55 12.03
CA ASN A 43 5.87 -4.44 13.41
C ASN A 43 6.64 -3.34 14.17
N GLU A 44 7.97 -3.30 14.05
CA GLU A 44 8.80 -2.28 14.70
C GLU A 44 8.40 -0.86 14.30
N ILE A 45 8.14 -0.62 13.02
CA ILE A 45 7.76 0.70 12.53
C ILE A 45 6.39 1.11 13.06
N PHE A 46 5.40 0.23 13.02
CA PHE A 46 4.08 0.55 13.55
C PHE A 46 4.10 0.79 15.06
N TYR A 47 4.87 0.00 15.83
CA TYR A 47 4.99 0.20 17.27
C TYR A 47 5.87 1.40 17.65
N LYS A 48 7.06 1.49 17.06
CA LYS A 48 8.07 2.49 17.44
C LYS A 48 7.64 3.93 17.12
N TYR A 49 6.94 4.11 16.01
CA TYR A 49 6.53 5.43 15.53
C TYR A 49 5.04 5.71 15.76
N ASP A 50 4.31 4.78 16.38
CA ASP A 50 2.85 4.88 16.55
C ASP A 50 2.18 5.32 15.23
N TYR A 51 2.58 4.63 14.14
CA TYR A 51 2.24 5.07 12.80
C TYR A 51 0.76 4.83 12.51
N ASP A 52 0.06 5.91 12.24
CA ASP A 52 -1.36 5.90 11.92
C ASP A 52 -1.59 6.23 10.44
N CYS A 53 -1.98 5.21 9.66
CA CYS A 53 -2.33 5.37 8.25
C CYS A 53 -3.45 6.39 8.03
N CYS A 54 -4.36 6.58 9.01
CA CYS A 54 -5.42 7.58 8.91
C CYS A 54 -4.93 9.02 9.05
N LYS A 55 -3.71 9.22 9.55
CA LYS A 55 -3.06 10.55 9.55
C LYS A 55 -2.24 10.79 8.28
N CYS A 56 -1.72 9.72 7.68
CA CYS A 56 -0.92 9.81 6.45
C CYS A 56 -1.79 10.02 5.20
N ASN A 57 -2.78 9.16 4.98
CA ASN A 57 -3.72 9.17 3.84
C ASN A 57 -3.12 9.12 2.43
N ASN A 58 -1.80 8.97 2.25
CA ASN A 58 -1.19 8.96 0.92
C ASN A 58 -1.82 7.94 -0.03
N CYS A 59 -2.03 6.70 0.43
CA CYS A 59 -2.70 5.69 -0.39
C CYS A 59 -4.14 6.06 -0.75
N CYS A 60 -4.86 6.78 0.13
CA CYS A 60 -6.21 7.27 -0.15
C CYS A 60 -6.24 8.42 -1.14
N ASN A 61 -5.15 9.17 -1.24
CA ASN A 61 -5.02 10.29 -2.17
C ASN A 61 -4.50 9.86 -3.55
N LEU A 62 -3.64 8.83 -3.60
CA LEU A 62 -2.84 8.52 -4.79
C LEU A 62 -3.22 7.18 -5.46
N TYR A 63 -3.64 6.18 -4.66
CA TYR A 63 -3.76 4.81 -5.13
C TYR A 63 -5.09 4.51 -5.82
N ASP A 64 -5.06 3.68 -6.88
CA ASP A 64 -6.27 3.16 -7.53
C ASP A 64 -6.83 1.98 -6.71
N ILE A 65 -7.84 2.26 -5.91
CA ILE A 65 -8.44 1.30 -4.98
C ILE A 65 -9.35 0.37 -5.77
N ARG A 66 -8.88 -0.87 -5.95
CA ARG A 66 -9.65 -1.94 -6.59
C ARG A 66 -10.74 -2.47 -5.67
N MET A 67 -11.89 -2.78 -6.26
CA MET A 67 -13.04 -3.32 -5.57
C MET A 67 -13.37 -4.72 -6.09
N GLU A 68 -13.24 -5.73 -5.24
CA GLU A 68 -13.71 -7.07 -5.54
C GLU A 68 -15.24 -7.17 -5.31
N PRO A 69 -15.95 -8.13 -5.94
CA PRO A 69 -17.41 -8.27 -5.75
C PRO A 69 -17.84 -8.35 -4.27
N LYS A 70 -17.08 -9.07 -3.45
CA LYS A 70 -17.34 -9.16 -2.00
C LYS A 70 -17.17 -7.83 -1.27
N ASP A 71 -16.21 -6.99 -1.70
CA ASP A 71 -15.99 -5.66 -1.12
C ASP A 71 -17.13 -4.72 -1.54
N ILE A 72 -17.60 -4.81 -2.79
CA ILE A 72 -18.76 -4.04 -3.28
C ILE A 72 -20.00 -4.37 -2.47
N ALA A 73 -20.32 -5.66 -2.30
CA ALA A 73 -21.48 -6.10 -1.52
C ALA A 73 -21.40 -5.61 -0.06
N ALA A 74 -20.24 -5.73 0.58
CA ALA A 74 -20.04 -5.30 1.96
C ALA A 74 -20.22 -3.79 2.13
N VAL A 75 -19.63 -2.98 1.24
CA VAL A 75 -19.71 -1.52 1.34
C VAL A 75 -21.11 -1.02 0.96
N ALA A 76 -21.73 -1.56 -0.08
CA ALA A 76 -23.09 -1.20 -0.48
C ALA A 76 -24.08 -1.51 0.66
N GLY A 77 -23.99 -2.69 1.28
CA GLY A 77 -24.79 -3.07 2.44
C GLY A 77 -24.61 -2.12 3.63
N HIS A 78 -23.37 -1.72 3.93
CA HIS A 78 -23.09 -0.73 4.98
C HIS A 78 -23.71 0.65 4.69
N LEU A 79 -23.70 1.06 3.42
CA LEU A 79 -24.26 2.34 3.00
C LEU A 79 -25.78 2.31 2.82
N GLY A 80 -26.41 1.13 2.90
CA GLY A 80 -27.85 0.97 2.70
C GLY A 80 -28.34 1.21 1.28
N ILE A 81 -27.49 0.92 0.28
CA ILE A 81 -27.80 1.05 -1.15
C ILE A 81 -27.60 -0.29 -1.88
N THR A 82 -28.13 -0.42 -3.10
CA THR A 82 -27.89 -1.60 -3.91
C THR A 82 -26.45 -1.62 -4.46
N GLU A 83 -25.95 -2.82 -4.79
CA GLU A 83 -24.62 -2.94 -5.43
C GLU A 83 -24.55 -2.18 -6.75
N ASN A 84 -25.64 -2.18 -7.54
CA ASN A 84 -25.71 -1.44 -8.79
C ASN A 84 -25.62 0.07 -8.56
N ASP A 85 -26.35 0.62 -7.60
CA ASP A 85 -26.26 2.04 -7.24
C ASP A 85 -24.83 2.39 -6.74
N PHE A 86 -24.22 1.48 -5.99
CA PHE A 86 -22.84 1.65 -5.52
C PHE A 86 -21.86 1.71 -6.69
N ILE A 87 -21.96 0.77 -7.63
CA ILE A 87 -21.10 0.70 -8.82
C ILE A 87 -21.24 1.98 -9.63
N GLU A 88 -22.47 2.35 -9.98
CA GLU A 88 -22.74 3.57 -10.79
C GLU A 88 -22.20 4.83 -10.11
N LYS A 89 -22.40 4.96 -8.81
CA LYS A 89 -22.04 6.17 -8.06
C LYS A 89 -20.56 6.31 -7.78
N TYR A 90 -19.86 5.21 -7.44
CA TYR A 90 -18.53 5.25 -6.85
C TYR A 90 -17.44 4.57 -7.65
N LEU A 91 -17.77 3.76 -8.66
CA LEU A 91 -16.78 2.97 -9.37
C LEU A 91 -16.68 3.33 -10.84
N ILE A 92 -15.52 3.03 -11.43
CA ILE A 92 -15.27 3.04 -12.87
C ILE A 92 -14.46 1.79 -13.25
N PRO A 93 -14.53 1.34 -14.53
CA PRO A 93 -13.64 0.30 -15.03
C PRO A 93 -12.17 0.71 -14.92
N ASP A 94 -11.32 -0.22 -14.47
CA ASP A 94 -9.87 -0.03 -14.54
C ASP A 94 -9.42 -0.12 -16.00
N LYS A 95 -8.71 0.90 -16.47
CA LYS A 95 -8.19 0.95 -17.85
C LYS A 95 -7.05 -0.04 -18.11
N ARG A 96 -6.43 -0.56 -17.05
CA ARG A 96 -5.25 -1.43 -17.10
C ARG A 96 -5.61 -2.91 -17.00
N GLU A 97 -6.78 -3.23 -16.48
CA GLU A 97 -7.18 -4.60 -16.23
C GLU A 97 -8.66 -4.82 -16.55
N PHE A 98 -8.91 -5.77 -17.47
CA PHE A 98 -10.26 -6.15 -17.89
C PHE A 98 -11.08 -6.69 -16.71
N ASP A 99 -12.39 -6.41 -16.70
CA ASP A 99 -13.34 -6.80 -15.64
C ASP A 99 -12.99 -6.32 -14.22
N CYS A 100 -12.12 -5.32 -14.08
CA CYS A 100 -11.77 -4.75 -12.80
C CYS A 100 -12.43 -3.40 -12.59
N LEU A 101 -12.99 -3.17 -11.39
CA LEU A 101 -13.56 -1.90 -10.98
C LEU A 101 -12.67 -1.23 -9.93
N ILE A 102 -12.49 0.08 -10.06
CA ILE A 102 -11.75 0.91 -9.12
C ILE A 102 -12.62 2.07 -8.63
N ILE A 103 -12.29 2.60 -7.45
CA ILE A 103 -12.91 3.85 -6.96
C ILE A 103 -12.57 4.99 -7.91
N LYS A 104 -13.61 5.72 -8.35
CA LYS A 104 -13.49 6.70 -9.45
C LYS A 104 -12.76 7.98 -9.09
N ASP A 105 -12.85 8.43 -7.84
CA ASP A 105 -12.35 9.74 -7.44
C ASP A 105 -11.07 9.66 -6.61
N LYS A 106 -10.21 10.65 -6.78
CA LYS A 106 -9.03 10.92 -5.97
C LYS A 106 -9.05 12.39 -5.50
N PRO A 107 -8.94 12.63 -4.21
CA PRO A 107 -8.90 11.67 -3.11
C PRO A 107 -10.09 10.71 -3.06
N CYS A 108 -9.88 9.53 -2.43
CA CYS A 108 -10.91 8.51 -2.29
C CYS A 108 -12.22 9.10 -1.74
N ASN A 109 -13.36 8.77 -2.36
CA ASN A 109 -14.69 9.27 -1.96
C ASN A 109 -15.06 9.01 -0.49
N PHE A 110 -14.40 8.04 0.14
CA PHE A 110 -14.66 7.65 1.53
C PHE A 110 -13.71 8.29 2.53
N LEU A 111 -12.77 9.11 2.08
CA LEU A 111 -11.95 9.95 2.94
C LEU A 111 -12.76 11.17 3.37
N ASP A 112 -12.88 11.42 4.65
CA ASP A 112 -13.54 12.62 5.16
C ASP A 112 -12.56 13.80 5.29
N SER A 113 -13.10 14.97 5.63
CA SER A 113 -12.30 16.20 5.79
C SER A 113 -11.29 16.16 6.94
N ASN A 114 -11.41 15.17 7.85
CA ASN A 114 -10.49 14.98 8.96
C ASN A 114 -9.45 13.88 8.68
N GLY A 115 -9.38 13.38 7.44
CA GLY A 115 -8.49 12.32 7.04
C GLY A 115 -8.92 10.91 7.51
N LYS A 116 -10.18 10.72 7.92
CA LYS A 116 -10.68 9.42 8.36
C LYS A 116 -11.47 8.73 7.26
N CYS A 117 -11.32 7.41 7.18
CA CYS A 117 -12.09 6.60 6.27
C CYS A 117 -13.50 6.35 6.83
N ARG A 118 -14.55 6.82 6.14
CA ARG A 118 -15.95 6.66 6.54
C ARG A 118 -16.44 5.21 6.51
N ILE A 119 -15.73 4.34 5.80
CA ILE A 119 -16.03 2.90 5.69
C ILE A 119 -14.92 2.05 6.31
N TYR A 120 -14.25 2.53 7.37
CA TYR A 120 -13.03 1.92 7.92
C TYR A 120 -13.18 0.42 8.18
N GLU A 121 -14.25 0.00 8.83
CA GLU A 121 -14.53 -1.42 9.14
C GLU A 121 -14.89 -2.24 7.88
N TYR A 122 -15.36 -1.58 6.84
CA TYR A 122 -15.77 -2.19 5.57
C TYR A 122 -14.79 -1.90 4.43
N ARG A 123 -13.57 -1.45 4.78
CA ARG A 123 -12.54 -1.16 3.77
C ARG A 123 -12.34 -2.34 2.82
N PRO A 124 -12.16 -2.08 1.52
CA PRO A 124 -11.77 -3.12 0.55
C PRO A 124 -10.59 -3.94 1.02
N SER A 125 -10.52 -5.19 0.58
CA SER A 125 -9.42 -6.12 0.92
C SER A 125 -8.04 -5.55 0.61
N VAL A 126 -7.91 -4.80 -0.49
CA VAL A 126 -6.68 -4.10 -0.87
C VAL A 126 -6.27 -3.05 0.16
N CYS A 127 -7.22 -2.28 0.72
CA CYS A 127 -6.93 -1.28 1.74
C CYS A 127 -6.57 -1.91 3.10
N ARG A 128 -7.24 -3.02 3.46
CA ARG A 128 -6.93 -3.73 4.71
C ARG A 128 -5.57 -4.40 4.70
N GLY A 129 -5.12 -4.85 3.54
CA GLY A 129 -3.83 -5.51 3.39
C GLY A 129 -2.64 -4.58 3.21
N PHE A 130 -2.86 -3.35 2.74
CA PHE A 130 -1.79 -2.40 2.46
C PHE A 130 -1.07 -1.99 3.77
N PRO A 131 0.26 -1.88 3.79
CA PRO A 131 1.22 -1.91 2.67
C PRO A 131 1.75 -3.29 2.28
N TYR A 132 1.14 -4.39 2.67
CA TYR A 132 1.47 -5.79 2.36
C TYR A 132 2.86 -6.26 2.82
N THR A 133 3.59 -5.45 3.56
CA THR A 133 4.96 -5.73 3.99
C THR A 133 5.07 -6.85 5.02
N ASN A 134 3.95 -7.24 5.64
CA ASN A 134 3.84 -8.37 6.56
C ASN A 134 3.31 -9.67 5.88
N LYS A 135 3.23 -9.71 4.56
CA LYS A 135 2.80 -10.90 3.81
C LYS A 135 4.02 -11.74 3.40
N PRO A 136 3.85 -13.03 3.08
CA PRO A 136 4.93 -13.85 2.54
C PRO A 136 5.31 -13.47 1.11
N ASP A 137 6.37 -14.11 0.59
CA ASP A 137 6.84 -13.99 -0.79
C ASP A 137 7.35 -12.59 -1.17
N ARG A 138 7.94 -11.87 -0.22
CA ARG A 138 8.42 -10.49 -0.45
C ARG A 138 9.48 -10.40 -1.54
N LEU A 139 10.37 -11.39 -1.63
CA LEU A 139 11.40 -11.42 -2.68
C LEU A 139 10.79 -11.43 -4.09
N TYR A 140 9.75 -12.24 -4.29
CA TYR A 140 9.06 -12.36 -5.58
C TYR A 140 8.24 -11.12 -5.91
N ASN A 141 7.70 -10.46 -4.89
CA ASN A 141 6.87 -9.25 -5.03
C ASN A 141 7.66 -7.94 -4.89
N MET A 142 9.00 -8.00 -4.86
CA MET A 142 9.86 -6.83 -4.59
C MET A 142 9.65 -5.69 -5.59
N LEU A 143 9.32 -5.98 -6.85
CA LEU A 143 9.05 -4.93 -7.83
C LEU A 143 7.85 -4.09 -7.42
N SER A 144 6.71 -4.73 -7.14
CA SER A 144 5.50 -4.03 -6.69
C SER A 144 5.70 -3.31 -5.35
N ILE A 145 6.52 -3.88 -4.45
CA ILE A 145 6.87 -3.20 -3.19
C ILE A 145 7.63 -1.90 -3.47
N LEU A 146 8.57 -1.92 -4.40
CA LEU A 146 9.31 -0.71 -4.76
C LEU A 146 8.42 0.33 -5.47
N ASP A 147 7.47 -0.12 -6.30
CA ASP A 147 6.49 0.78 -6.91
C ASP A 147 5.64 1.50 -5.84
N PHE A 148 5.19 0.78 -4.81
CA PHE A 148 4.44 1.38 -3.69
C PHE A 148 5.30 2.25 -2.74
N MET A 149 6.60 2.21 -2.86
CA MET A 149 7.49 3.01 -2.05
C MET A 149 7.30 4.52 -2.27
N GLU A 150 6.84 4.93 -3.46
CA GLU A 150 6.53 6.32 -3.78
C GLU A 150 5.36 6.87 -2.96
N GLU A 151 4.47 5.99 -2.52
CA GLU A 151 3.22 6.37 -1.86
C GLU A 151 3.22 6.04 -0.36
N CYS A 152 4.08 5.13 0.08
CA CYS A 152 4.02 4.61 1.45
C CYS A 152 5.30 4.83 2.24
N PRO A 153 5.30 5.75 3.23
CA PRO A 153 6.43 5.99 4.12
C PRO A 153 6.90 4.72 4.86
N VAL A 154 5.98 3.82 5.21
CA VAL A 154 6.33 2.56 5.88
C VAL A 154 7.17 1.67 4.98
N ILE A 155 6.79 1.54 3.71
CA ILE A 155 7.58 0.77 2.73
C ILE A 155 8.96 1.41 2.54
N PHE A 156 9.00 2.74 2.43
CA PHE A 156 10.25 3.48 2.31
C PHE A 156 11.22 3.14 3.44
N GLU A 157 10.77 3.27 4.69
CA GLU A 157 11.60 2.98 5.86
C GLU A 157 12.06 1.51 5.91
N ILE A 158 11.16 0.57 5.59
CA ILE A 158 11.51 -0.86 5.55
C ILE A 158 12.64 -1.12 4.54
N ILE A 159 12.53 -0.56 3.34
CA ILE A 159 13.56 -0.74 2.30
C ILE A 159 14.90 -0.13 2.74
N GLU A 160 14.90 1.05 3.37
CA GLU A 160 16.12 1.67 3.87
C GLU A 160 16.75 0.85 5.02
N GLU A 161 15.95 0.30 5.92
CA GLU A 161 16.45 -0.58 6.99
C GLU A 161 16.98 -1.92 6.43
N LEU A 162 16.31 -2.50 5.45
CA LEU A 162 16.79 -3.72 4.78
C LEU A 162 18.16 -3.51 4.11
N LYS A 163 18.39 -2.36 3.48
CA LYS A 163 19.73 -2.05 2.91
C LYS A 163 20.82 -2.10 3.98
N LYS A 164 20.53 -1.57 5.19
CA LYS A 164 21.46 -1.64 6.32
C LYS A 164 21.70 -3.06 6.80
N ILE A 165 20.64 -3.86 6.96
CA ILE A 165 20.72 -5.27 7.37
C ILE A 165 21.61 -6.07 6.41
N TYR A 166 21.44 -5.86 5.12
CA TYR A 166 22.22 -6.55 4.07
C TYR A 166 23.55 -5.86 3.74
N ASN A 167 23.96 -4.84 4.49
CA ASN A 167 25.17 -4.04 4.22
C ASN A 167 25.27 -3.60 2.75
N PHE A 168 24.13 -3.25 2.15
CA PHE A 168 24.06 -2.79 0.77
C PHE A 168 24.30 -1.27 0.70
N VAL A 169 25.33 -0.87 -0.05
CA VAL A 169 25.77 0.54 -0.22
C VAL A 169 25.55 1.02 -1.64
#